data_b5b7c86953e5e09a4194d2f533f23d2b
#
_entry.id   b5b7c86953e5e09a4194d2f533f23d2b
#
_cell.length_a   1.000
_cell.length_b   1.000
_cell.length_c   1.000
_cell.angle_alpha   90.00
_cell.angle_beta   90.00
_cell.angle_gamma   90.00
#
_symmetry.space_group_name_H-M   'P 1'
#
loop_
_entity.id
_entity.type
_entity.pdbx_description
1 polymer ?
#
loop_
_entity_poly.entity_id
_entity_poly.type
_entity_poly.pdbx_seq_one_letter_code
_entity_poly.pdbx_strand_id
1 'polypeptide(L)'
;AGLSIEDTPRLKLKWAFISLLVVIIIVGNVFIPCDFNFWRKGRIPGEKLLYYREDVAATVVVREYPQGGQLNRVMEVDGTDVAGTDYMLRSTQKFQGHLPLLIHKDPKKVLIVGFGSGGTTWAVSQHNVKRIDVVELVPSVVEAAAKYFTGVNYGVMDDRRVNIKIGDGRNFVLTTQEKYDVILTESIHPIYAGNGNLYSREYFKLCKEKLAEKGIMSVWIPLWALPEQYFKMIIETFRQVFPYSTLWYVPNCLNRQVYLIGSKNELKIDFKSLQTQMSMKKIGKDLEEIGMNNSF
;
A
#
# COMPACT_ATOMS: atom_id res chain seq x y z
N ALA A 1 66.01 -21.28 4.75
CA ALA A 1 65.43 -21.29 6.10
C ALA A 1 63.91 -21.41 5.97
N GLY A 2 63.39 -22.64 6.13
CA GLY A 2 61.93 -22.90 6.12
C GLY A 2 61.38 -22.53 7.49
N LEU A 3 60.41 -21.60 7.51
CA LEU A 3 59.59 -21.36 8.67
C LEU A 3 58.64 -22.54 8.83
N SER A 4 58.95 -23.47 9.71
CA SER A 4 57.99 -24.45 10.19
C SER A 4 57.00 -23.71 11.07
N ILE A 5 55.76 -23.64 10.61
CA ILE A 5 54.64 -23.25 11.44
C ILE A 5 54.51 -24.36 12.50
N GLU A 6 55.00 -24.10 13.71
CA GLU A 6 54.81 -25.00 14.84
C GLU A 6 53.29 -25.11 15.09
N ASP A 7 52.77 -26.29 14.87
CA ASP A 7 51.41 -26.73 15.15
C ASP A 7 51.19 -26.74 16.69
N THR A 8 51.10 -25.58 17.28
CA THR A 8 50.81 -25.49 18.73
C THR A 8 49.42 -26.03 19.02
N PRO A 9 49.20 -26.77 20.10
CA PRO A 9 47.88 -27.31 20.48
C PRO A 9 46.78 -26.20 20.55
N ARG A 10 47.20 -24.99 20.88
CA ARG A 10 46.32 -23.80 20.90
C ARG A 10 45.82 -23.38 19.49
N LEU A 11 46.64 -23.57 18.44
CA LEU A 11 46.25 -23.25 17.07
C LEU A 11 45.25 -24.31 16.55
N LYS A 12 45.47 -25.57 16.80
CA LYS A 12 44.53 -26.66 16.48
C LYS A 12 43.17 -26.47 17.17
N LEU A 13 43.18 -26.07 18.45
CA LEU A 13 41.97 -25.81 19.20
C LEU A 13 41.19 -24.59 18.65
N LYS A 14 41.89 -23.54 18.23
CA LYS A 14 41.24 -22.36 17.58
C LYS A 14 40.58 -22.78 16.26
N TRP A 15 41.24 -23.53 15.43
CA TRP A 15 40.67 -24.00 14.15
C TRP A 15 39.50 -24.96 14.37
N ALA A 16 39.58 -25.86 15.34
CA ALA A 16 38.46 -26.72 15.72
C ALA A 16 37.24 -25.92 16.20
N PHE A 17 37.46 -24.86 16.99
CA PHE A 17 36.38 -23.98 17.45
C PHE A 17 35.76 -23.20 16.29
N ILE A 18 36.56 -22.64 15.38
CA ILE A 18 36.08 -21.93 14.17
C ILE A 18 35.27 -22.89 13.29
N SER A 19 35.80 -24.11 13.05
CA SER A 19 35.09 -25.10 12.26
C SER A 19 33.76 -25.51 12.88
N LEU A 20 33.71 -25.68 14.19
CA LEU A 20 32.47 -25.97 14.92
C LEU A 20 31.48 -24.82 14.80
N LEU A 21 31.95 -23.58 14.91
CA LEU A 21 31.09 -22.38 14.77
C LEU A 21 30.50 -22.27 13.34
N VAL A 22 31.33 -22.54 12.33
CA VAL A 22 30.89 -22.56 10.91
C VAL A 22 29.86 -23.66 10.70
N VAL A 23 30.08 -24.87 11.25
CA VAL A 23 29.10 -25.96 11.17
C VAL A 23 27.79 -25.58 11.87
N ILE A 24 27.85 -24.98 13.06
CA ILE A 24 26.66 -24.53 13.79
C ILE A 24 25.90 -23.47 12.95
N ILE A 25 26.61 -22.53 12.33
CA ILE A 25 25.99 -21.53 11.45
C ILE A 25 25.34 -22.19 10.24
N ILE A 26 26.03 -23.10 9.55
CA ILE A 26 25.47 -23.79 8.39
C ILE A 26 24.26 -24.64 8.78
N VAL A 27 24.38 -25.44 9.84
CA VAL A 27 23.28 -26.27 10.35
C VAL A 27 22.12 -25.39 10.83
N GLY A 28 22.43 -24.29 11.54
CA GLY A 28 21.42 -23.33 11.96
C GLY A 28 20.65 -22.75 10.76
N ASN A 29 21.34 -22.34 9.72
CA ASN A 29 20.67 -21.83 8.49
C ASN A 29 19.85 -22.89 7.75
N VAL A 30 20.22 -24.18 7.82
CA VAL A 30 19.44 -25.27 7.21
C VAL A 30 18.18 -25.61 8.01
N PHE A 31 18.26 -25.51 9.34
CA PHE A 31 17.17 -25.91 10.24
C PHE A 31 16.31 -24.74 10.73
N ILE A 32 16.77 -23.49 10.59
CA ILE A 32 15.93 -22.33 10.90
C ILE A 32 15.04 -22.06 9.67
N PRO A 33 13.71 -22.22 9.79
CA PRO A 33 12.80 -21.89 8.69
C PRO A 33 12.99 -20.44 8.23
N CYS A 34 12.86 -20.18 6.95
CA CYS A 34 12.94 -18.81 6.39
C CYS A 34 11.91 -17.86 7.02
N ASP A 35 10.81 -18.41 7.53
CA ASP A 35 9.75 -17.68 8.24
C ASP A 35 10.01 -17.56 9.77
N PHE A 36 11.21 -17.88 10.27
CA PHE A 36 11.54 -17.84 11.70
C PHE A 36 11.26 -16.48 12.33
N ASN A 37 11.54 -15.38 11.62
CA ASN A 37 11.25 -14.03 12.12
C ASN A 37 9.75 -13.78 12.27
N PHE A 38 8.93 -14.37 11.40
CA PHE A 38 7.47 -14.38 11.54
C PHE A 38 7.05 -15.08 12.82
N TRP A 39 7.65 -16.26 13.09
CA TRP A 39 7.30 -17.07 14.27
C TRP A 39 7.73 -16.45 15.62
N ARG A 40 8.68 -15.55 15.61
CA ARG A 40 9.18 -14.87 16.81
C ARG A 40 8.28 -13.72 17.29
N LYS A 41 7.47 -13.12 16.43
CA LYS A 41 6.48 -12.10 16.82
C LYS A 41 5.34 -12.75 17.61
N GLY A 42 4.82 -12.06 18.63
CA GLY A 42 3.64 -12.50 19.40
C GLY A 42 2.46 -12.77 18.45
N ARG A 43 1.75 -13.88 18.66
CA ARG A 43 0.69 -14.36 17.77
C ARG A 43 -0.68 -14.18 18.36
N ILE A 44 -1.65 -14.00 17.46
CA ILE A 44 -3.06 -14.15 17.78
C ILE A 44 -3.37 -15.66 17.86
N PRO A 45 -4.03 -16.14 18.92
CA PRO A 45 -4.43 -17.54 18.99
C PRO A 45 -5.24 -17.96 17.75
N GLY A 46 -4.84 -19.08 17.14
CA GLY A 46 -5.48 -19.59 15.92
C GLY A 46 -4.97 -18.96 14.61
N GLU A 47 -3.97 -18.09 14.68
CA GLU A 47 -3.34 -17.50 13.50
C GLU A 47 -2.61 -18.54 12.66
N LYS A 48 -2.72 -18.41 11.32
CA LYS A 48 -2.03 -19.25 10.34
C LYS A 48 -1.25 -18.40 9.37
N LEU A 49 -0.03 -18.82 9.05
CA LEU A 49 0.77 -18.28 7.96
C LEU A 49 0.28 -18.91 6.65
N LEU A 50 -0.20 -18.09 5.72
CA LEU A 50 -0.66 -18.54 4.40
C LEU A 50 0.37 -18.33 3.30
N TYR A 51 1.21 -17.27 3.45
CA TYR A 51 2.20 -16.87 2.46
C TYR A 51 3.35 -16.16 3.14
N TYR A 52 4.56 -16.49 2.71
CA TYR A 52 5.79 -15.82 3.10
C TYR A 52 6.71 -15.76 1.90
N ARG A 53 7.17 -14.57 1.56
CA ARG A 53 8.14 -14.38 0.48
C ARG A 53 9.03 -13.18 0.76
N GLU A 54 10.31 -13.39 0.60
CA GLU A 54 11.32 -12.34 0.60
C GLU A 54 11.61 -11.97 -0.86
N ASP A 55 11.31 -10.73 -1.21
CA ASP A 55 11.70 -10.12 -2.46
C ASP A 55 12.87 -9.14 -2.23
N VAL A 56 13.48 -8.67 -3.32
CA VAL A 56 14.59 -7.71 -3.25
C VAL A 56 14.18 -6.40 -2.54
N ALA A 57 12.92 -5.99 -2.70
CA ALA A 57 12.41 -4.72 -2.19
C ALA A 57 11.75 -4.84 -0.81
N ALA A 58 11.17 -5.98 -0.46
CA ALA A 58 10.46 -6.18 0.80
C ALA A 58 10.15 -7.66 1.08
N THR A 59 9.83 -7.96 2.33
CA THR A 59 9.27 -9.25 2.76
C THR A 59 7.75 -9.15 2.81
N VAL A 60 7.05 -10.03 2.09
CA VAL A 60 5.58 -10.08 2.06
C VAL A 60 5.08 -11.31 2.80
N VAL A 61 4.15 -11.08 3.70
CA VAL A 61 3.50 -12.11 4.52
C VAL A 61 1.99 -12.02 4.38
N VAL A 62 1.30 -13.15 4.26
CA VAL A 62 -0.16 -13.20 4.44
C VAL A 62 -0.47 -14.09 5.63
N ARG A 63 -1.19 -13.52 6.58
CA ARG A 63 -1.67 -14.21 7.78
C ARG A 63 -3.19 -14.34 7.73
N GLU A 64 -3.70 -15.46 8.22
CA GLU A 64 -5.13 -15.68 8.46
C GLU A 64 -5.37 -15.83 9.96
N TYR A 65 -6.34 -15.12 10.51
CA TYR A 65 -6.64 -15.12 11.92
C TYR A 65 -8.14 -15.03 12.19
N PRO A 66 -8.64 -15.68 13.26
CA PRO A 66 -10.03 -15.59 13.67
C PRO A 66 -10.30 -14.25 14.40
N GLN A 67 -11.36 -13.55 14.00
CA GLN A 67 -11.84 -12.35 14.69
C GLN A 67 -13.34 -12.22 14.49
N GLY A 68 -14.11 -12.06 15.59
CA GLY A 68 -15.55 -11.88 15.52
C GLY A 68 -16.31 -13.04 14.86
N GLY A 69 -15.82 -14.27 14.99
CA GLY A 69 -16.41 -15.47 14.37
C GLY A 69 -16.13 -15.64 12.89
N GLN A 70 -15.32 -14.78 12.30
CA GLN A 70 -14.88 -14.84 10.91
C GLN A 70 -13.37 -15.05 10.79
N LEU A 71 -12.93 -15.63 9.68
CA LEU A 71 -11.52 -15.72 9.32
C LEU A 71 -11.14 -14.48 8.50
N ASN A 72 -10.26 -13.67 9.04
CA ASN A 72 -9.72 -12.51 8.36
C ASN A 72 -8.31 -12.79 7.86
N ARG A 73 -7.95 -12.14 6.78
CA ARG A 73 -6.60 -12.18 6.21
C ARG A 73 -6.00 -10.79 6.24
N VAL A 74 -4.72 -10.73 6.54
CA VAL A 74 -3.95 -9.49 6.49
C VAL A 74 -2.69 -9.73 5.67
N MET A 75 -2.36 -8.76 4.84
CA MET A 75 -1.09 -8.67 4.13
C MET A 75 -0.17 -7.75 4.92
N GLU A 76 0.98 -8.26 5.24
CA GLU A 76 2.06 -7.55 5.93
C GLU A 76 3.22 -7.35 4.95
N VAL A 77 3.75 -6.14 4.88
CA VAL A 77 4.96 -5.82 4.14
C VAL A 77 5.98 -5.24 5.12
N ASP A 78 7.13 -5.87 5.22
CA ASP A 78 8.20 -5.55 6.18
C ASP A 78 7.70 -5.40 7.63
N GLY A 79 6.77 -6.26 8.02
CA GLY A 79 6.21 -6.28 9.37
C GLY A 79 5.11 -5.26 9.62
N THR A 80 4.60 -4.60 8.59
CA THR A 80 3.49 -3.63 8.68
C THR A 80 2.27 -4.16 7.96
N ASP A 81 1.12 -4.16 8.63
CA ASP A 81 -0.16 -4.50 8.03
C ASP A 81 -0.56 -3.42 7.00
N VAL A 82 -0.61 -3.79 5.73
CA VAL A 82 -0.87 -2.86 4.61
C VAL A 82 -2.24 -3.05 3.98
N ALA A 83 -2.80 -4.26 4.05
CA ALA A 83 -4.07 -4.60 3.43
C ALA A 83 -4.72 -5.77 4.16
N GLY A 84 -6.06 -5.85 4.13
CA GLY A 84 -6.77 -6.94 4.83
C GLY A 84 -8.19 -7.14 4.35
N THR A 85 -8.79 -8.25 4.81
CA THR A 85 -10.20 -8.59 4.57
C THR A 85 -11.12 -8.10 5.67
N ASP A 86 -10.57 -7.70 6.84
CA ASP A 86 -11.36 -7.11 7.91
C ASP A 86 -12.01 -5.80 7.47
N TYR A 87 -13.08 -5.44 8.18
CA TYR A 87 -13.89 -4.26 7.84
C TYR A 87 -13.05 -2.98 7.75
N MET A 88 -12.09 -2.79 8.64
CA MET A 88 -11.33 -1.57 8.77
C MET A 88 -10.38 -1.35 7.57
N LEU A 89 -9.56 -2.35 7.24
CA LEU A 89 -8.63 -2.28 6.11
C LEU A 89 -9.38 -2.24 4.77
N ARG A 90 -10.43 -3.04 4.64
CA ARG A 90 -11.28 -3.04 3.44
C ARG A 90 -11.96 -1.69 3.22
N SER A 91 -12.51 -1.08 4.28
CA SER A 91 -13.15 0.23 4.21
C SER A 91 -12.16 1.33 3.80
N THR A 92 -10.94 1.29 4.34
CA THR A 92 -9.86 2.21 3.97
C THR A 92 -9.60 2.17 2.48
N GLN A 93 -9.35 0.98 1.94
CA GLN A 93 -8.99 0.80 0.54
C GLN A 93 -10.12 1.18 -0.42
N LYS A 94 -11.35 0.73 -0.14
CA LYS A 94 -12.50 1.09 -0.96
C LYS A 94 -12.76 2.58 -0.96
N PHE A 95 -12.76 3.21 0.20
CA PHE A 95 -12.99 4.66 0.30
C PHE A 95 -11.89 5.46 -0.41
N GLN A 96 -10.64 5.06 -0.28
CA GLN A 96 -9.52 5.66 -0.98
C GLN A 96 -9.70 5.64 -2.51
N GLY A 97 -10.23 4.56 -3.05
CA GLY A 97 -10.56 4.44 -4.46
C GLY A 97 -11.76 5.30 -4.87
N HIS A 98 -12.85 5.28 -4.10
CA HIS A 98 -14.07 5.99 -4.46
C HIS A 98 -13.95 7.51 -4.32
N LEU A 99 -13.40 8.02 -3.22
CA LEU A 99 -13.44 9.44 -2.89
C LEU A 99 -12.96 10.37 -4.02
N PRO A 100 -11.75 10.20 -4.58
CA PRO A 100 -11.30 11.10 -5.65
C PRO A 100 -12.11 10.95 -6.93
N LEU A 101 -12.64 9.76 -7.22
CA LEU A 101 -13.46 9.51 -8.41
C LEU A 101 -14.87 10.14 -8.26
N LEU A 102 -15.40 10.22 -7.05
CA LEU A 102 -16.65 10.93 -6.74
C LEU A 102 -16.49 12.45 -6.84
N ILE A 103 -15.32 12.97 -6.48
CA ILE A 103 -15.00 14.40 -6.55
C ILE A 103 -14.73 14.84 -7.99
N HIS A 104 -14.02 14.02 -8.77
CA HIS A 104 -13.76 14.32 -10.18
C HIS A 104 -14.98 14.03 -11.04
N LYS A 105 -15.44 15.00 -11.84
CA LYS A 105 -16.71 14.89 -12.57
C LYS A 105 -16.75 13.78 -13.61
N ASP A 106 -15.64 13.53 -14.31
CA ASP A 106 -15.59 12.56 -15.41
C ASP A 106 -14.17 12.00 -15.61
N PRO A 107 -13.65 11.22 -14.65
CA PRO A 107 -12.31 10.63 -14.75
C PRO A 107 -12.27 9.52 -15.80
N LYS A 108 -11.26 9.55 -16.69
CA LYS A 108 -11.08 8.52 -17.74
C LYS A 108 -9.81 7.73 -17.55
N LYS A 109 -8.75 8.36 -17.08
CA LYS A 109 -7.44 7.73 -16.89
C LYS A 109 -6.95 7.93 -15.44
N VAL A 110 -6.72 6.85 -14.76
CA VAL A 110 -6.32 6.82 -13.34
C VAL A 110 -4.95 6.18 -13.19
N LEU A 111 -4.09 6.77 -12.38
CA LEU A 111 -2.86 6.16 -11.90
C LEU A 111 -3.01 5.84 -10.41
N ILE A 112 -2.64 4.63 -10.03
CA ILE A 112 -2.56 4.18 -8.64
C ILE A 112 -1.10 3.80 -8.37
N VAL A 113 -0.50 4.40 -7.35
CA VAL A 113 0.85 4.06 -6.87
C VAL A 113 0.68 3.23 -5.59
N GLY A 114 1.02 1.96 -5.67
CA GLY A 114 0.72 0.89 -4.72
C GLY A 114 -0.45 0.03 -5.20
N PHE A 115 -0.47 -1.25 -4.81
CA PHE A 115 -1.55 -2.19 -5.15
C PHE A 115 -2.21 -2.80 -3.90
N GLY A 116 -1.41 -3.17 -2.90
CA GLY A 116 -1.89 -3.82 -1.69
C GLY A 116 -2.72 -5.06 -1.98
N SER A 117 -3.94 -5.15 -1.43
CA SER A 117 -4.86 -6.25 -1.75
C SER A 117 -5.58 -6.08 -3.10
N GLY A 118 -5.44 -4.94 -3.77
CA GLY A 118 -6.20 -4.57 -4.97
C GLY A 118 -7.58 -3.97 -4.68
N GLY A 119 -7.94 -3.75 -3.42
CA GLY A 119 -9.24 -3.19 -3.03
C GLY A 119 -9.48 -1.77 -3.54
N THR A 120 -8.46 -0.91 -3.51
CA THR A 120 -8.51 0.44 -4.10
C THR A 120 -8.69 0.38 -5.62
N THR A 121 -7.93 -0.50 -6.29
CA THR A 121 -8.06 -0.71 -7.75
C THR A 121 -9.45 -1.20 -8.11
N TRP A 122 -10.02 -2.13 -7.32
CA TRP A 122 -11.41 -2.56 -7.49
C TRP A 122 -12.39 -1.39 -7.38
N ALA A 123 -12.31 -0.59 -6.30
CA ALA A 123 -13.20 0.55 -6.11
C ALA A 123 -13.13 1.54 -7.29
N VAL A 124 -11.93 1.85 -7.78
CA VAL A 124 -11.73 2.68 -8.98
C VAL A 124 -12.40 2.06 -10.20
N SER A 125 -12.34 0.73 -10.36
CA SER A 125 -12.94 0.02 -11.50
C SER A 125 -14.47 0.09 -11.55
N GLN A 126 -15.13 0.39 -10.42
CA GLN A 126 -16.59 0.56 -10.36
C GLN A 126 -17.06 1.86 -11.03
N HIS A 127 -16.16 2.82 -11.25
CA HIS A 127 -16.43 4.06 -11.95
C HIS A 127 -16.28 3.93 -13.47
N ASN A 128 -16.80 4.91 -14.22
CA ASN A 128 -16.73 4.95 -15.69
C ASN A 128 -15.35 5.41 -16.18
N VAL A 129 -14.30 4.71 -15.77
CA VAL A 129 -12.92 4.93 -16.21
C VAL A 129 -12.57 4.07 -17.42
N LYS A 130 -11.69 4.56 -18.28
CA LYS A 130 -11.25 3.85 -19.50
C LYS A 130 -9.93 3.10 -19.28
N ARG A 131 -9.09 3.59 -18.37
CA ARG A 131 -7.78 3.03 -18.12
C ARG A 131 -7.36 3.24 -16.66
N ILE A 132 -6.82 2.21 -16.06
CA ILE A 132 -6.29 2.20 -14.69
C ILE A 132 -4.87 1.65 -14.79
N ASP A 133 -3.88 2.52 -14.65
CA ASP A 133 -2.49 2.12 -14.53
C ASP A 133 -2.17 1.97 -13.04
N VAL A 134 -1.60 0.84 -12.66
CA VAL A 134 -1.17 0.56 -11.28
C VAL A 134 0.33 0.30 -11.29
N VAL A 135 1.05 0.89 -10.35
CA VAL A 135 2.48 0.65 -10.19
C VAL A 135 2.74 0.10 -8.82
N GLU A 136 3.22 -1.14 -8.75
CA GLU A 136 3.55 -1.84 -7.50
C GLU A 136 5.04 -2.17 -7.47
N LEU A 137 5.68 -1.84 -6.34
CA LEU A 137 7.13 -2.05 -6.17
C LEU A 137 7.48 -3.54 -6.03
N VAL A 138 6.62 -4.30 -5.34
CA VAL A 138 6.92 -5.65 -4.84
C VAL A 138 6.09 -6.69 -5.60
N PRO A 139 6.68 -7.53 -6.46
CA PRO A 139 5.94 -8.53 -7.25
C PRO A 139 5.10 -9.48 -6.38
N SER A 140 5.61 -9.89 -5.23
CA SER A 140 4.91 -10.81 -4.33
C SER A 140 3.68 -10.20 -3.67
N VAL A 141 3.54 -8.87 -3.62
CA VAL A 141 2.28 -8.20 -3.24
C VAL A 141 1.17 -8.54 -4.23
N VAL A 142 1.45 -8.44 -5.54
CA VAL A 142 0.47 -8.75 -6.59
C VAL A 142 0.11 -10.24 -6.59
N GLU A 143 1.09 -11.13 -6.40
CA GLU A 143 0.85 -12.58 -6.29
C GLU A 143 -0.02 -12.91 -5.08
N ALA A 144 0.29 -12.34 -3.91
CA ALA A 144 -0.45 -12.55 -2.69
C ALA A 144 -1.89 -12.02 -2.81
N ALA A 145 -2.07 -10.85 -3.44
CA ALA A 145 -3.38 -10.25 -3.70
C ALA A 145 -4.24 -11.15 -4.60
N ALA A 146 -3.65 -11.68 -5.68
CA ALA A 146 -4.33 -12.59 -6.60
C ALA A 146 -4.84 -13.85 -5.90
N LYS A 147 -4.04 -14.40 -5.00
CA LYS A 147 -4.33 -15.70 -4.38
C LYS A 147 -5.19 -15.61 -3.13
N TYR A 148 -5.00 -14.59 -2.32
CA TYR A 148 -5.57 -14.57 -0.97
C TYR A 148 -6.60 -13.46 -0.74
N PHE A 149 -6.74 -12.49 -1.65
CA PHE A 149 -7.61 -11.31 -1.45
C PHE A 149 -8.70 -11.16 -2.52
N THR A 150 -9.05 -12.24 -3.21
CA THR A 150 -10.14 -12.24 -4.22
C THR A 150 -11.50 -11.79 -3.64
N GLY A 151 -11.74 -11.99 -2.35
CA GLY A 151 -12.93 -11.48 -1.65
C GLY A 151 -12.92 -9.94 -1.41
N VAL A 152 -11.80 -9.25 -1.71
CA VAL A 152 -11.65 -7.79 -1.60
C VAL A 152 -11.50 -7.14 -2.96
N ASN A 153 -10.69 -7.74 -3.84
CA ASN A 153 -10.39 -7.20 -5.16
C ASN A 153 -11.25 -7.79 -6.29
N TYR A 154 -12.04 -8.82 -6.01
CA TYR A 154 -12.99 -9.45 -6.94
C TYR A 154 -12.38 -9.79 -8.31
N GLY A 155 -11.09 -10.12 -8.35
CA GLY A 155 -10.39 -10.45 -9.59
C GLY A 155 -10.12 -9.23 -10.49
N VAL A 156 -9.98 -8.04 -9.93
CA VAL A 156 -9.78 -6.79 -10.68
C VAL A 156 -8.58 -6.81 -11.62
N MET A 157 -7.63 -7.69 -11.40
CA MET A 157 -6.47 -7.88 -12.27
C MET A 157 -6.85 -8.41 -13.65
N ASP A 158 -8.01 -9.06 -13.78
CA ASP A 158 -8.53 -9.58 -15.07
C ASP A 158 -9.34 -8.51 -15.84
N ASP A 159 -9.58 -7.34 -15.25
CA ASP A 159 -10.23 -6.23 -15.94
C ASP A 159 -9.29 -5.66 -16.99
N ARG A 160 -9.72 -5.68 -18.26
CA ARG A 160 -8.93 -5.21 -19.42
C ARG A 160 -8.50 -3.74 -19.32
N ARG A 161 -9.10 -2.95 -18.46
CA ARG A 161 -8.75 -1.55 -18.20
C ARG A 161 -7.58 -1.41 -17.24
N VAL A 162 -7.27 -2.46 -16.47
CA VAL A 162 -6.24 -2.47 -15.42
C VAL A 162 -4.92 -2.93 -16.01
N ASN A 163 -3.89 -2.11 -15.84
CA ASN A 163 -2.53 -2.39 -16.28
C ASN A 163 -1.60 -2.31 -15.08
N ILE A 164 -1.19 -3.45 -14.54
CA ILE A 164 -0.25 -3.51 -13.41
C ILE A 164 1.18 -3.54 -13.94
N LYS A 165 2.02 -2.65 -13.41
CA LYS A 165 3.44 -2.56 -13.71
C LYS A 165 4.25 -2.74 -12.43
N ILE A 166 5.22 -3.63 -12.48
CA ILE A 166 6.17 -3.80 -11.37
C ILE A 166 7.26 -2.77 -11.50
N GLY A 167 7.48 -1.98 -10.44
CA GLY A 167 8.52 -0.96 -10.40
C GLY A 167 8.28 0.12 -9.35
N ASP A 168 9.24 1.02 -9.23
CA ASP A 168 9.17 2.17 -8.33
C ASP A 168 8.17 3.22 -8.83
N GLY A 169 7.17 3.56 -8.00
CA GLY A 169 6.08 4.46 -8.36
C GLY A 169 6.54 5.89 -8.63
N ARG A 170 7.52 6.40 -7.87
CA ARG A 170 8.07 7.74 -8.09
C ARG A 170 8.83 7.81 -9.41
N ASN A 171 9.61 6.77 -9.72
CA ASN A 171 10.35 6.68 -10.97
C ASN A 171 9.40 6.54 -12.17
N PHE A 172 8.32 5.78 -12.01
CA PHE A 172 7.28 5.70 -13.05
C PHE A 172 6.65 7.08 -13.32
N VAL A 173 6.27 7.82 -12.27
CA VAL A 173 5.71 9.18 -12.42
C VAL A 173 6.72 10.11 -13.10
N LEU A 174 8.00 10.01 -12.77
CA LEU A 174 9.05 10.81 -13.39
C LEU A 174 9.14 10.56 -14.91
N THR A 175 9.12 9.30 -15.32
CA THR A 175 9.46 8.87 -16.69
C THR A 175 8.25 8.77 -17.63
N THR A 176 7.04 8.58 -17.11
CA THR A 176 5.83 8.46 -17.95
C THR A 176 5.56 9.73 -18.74
N GLN A 177 5.09 9.59 -19.99
CA GLN A 177 4.60 10.70 -20.81
C GLN A 177 3.08 10.88 -20.70
N GLU A 178 2.41 9.99 -19.99
CA GLU A 178 0.97 9.98 -19.83
C GLU A 178 0.49 11.10 -18.89
N LYS A 179 -0.73 11.56 -19.10
CA LYS A 179 -1.46 12.46 -18.21
C LYS A 179 -2.65 11.71 -17.62
N TYR A 180 -2.93 11.96 -16.36
CA TYR A 180 -3.97 11.29 -15.60
C TYR A 180 -5.01 12.26 -15.06
N ASP A 181 -6.28 11.86 -15.09
CA ASP A 181 -7.36 12.61 -14.46
C ASP A 181 -7.33 12.47 -12.94
N VAL A 182 -6.89 11.31 -12.46
CA VAL A 182 -6.71 11.06 -11.04
C VAL A 182 -5.37 10.34 -10.82
N ILE A 183 -4.58 10.81 -9.86
CA ILE A 183 -3.41 10.11 -9.35
C ILE A 183 -3.67 9.81 -7.87
N LEU A 184 -3.67 8.53 -7.54
CA LEU A 184 -3.83 7.99 -6.18
C LEU A 184 -2.47 7.51 -5.68
N THR A 185 -2.08 7.93 -4.49
CA THR A 185 -0.92 7.37 -3.80
C THR A 185 -1.41 6.56 -2.62
N GLU A 186 -1.30 5.23 -2.77
CA GLU A 186 -1.61 4.22 -1.77
C GLU A 186 -0.30 3.70 -1.18
N SER A 187 0.42 4.57 -0.49
CA SER A 187 1.72 4.24 0.09
C SER A 187 1.58 3.74 1.51
N ILE A 188 2.54 2.94 1.93
CA ILE A 188 2.72 2.55 3.32
C ILE A 188 3.03 3.80 4.16
N HIS A 189 2.82 3.73 5.47
CA HIS A 189 3.04 4.80 6.42
C HIS A 189 4.39 5.53 6.21
N PRO A 190 4.41 6.89 6.20
CA PRO A 190 5.58 7.69 5.83
C PRO A 190 6.81 7.53 6.73
N ILE A 191 6.65 6.97 7.95
CA ILE A 191 7.78 6.74 8.87
C ILE A 191 8.70 5.57 8.44
N TYR A 192 8.24 4.69 7.57
CA TYR A 192 9.06 3.60 7.07
C TYR A 192 10.03 4.06 5.98
N ALA A 193 11.23 3.48 5.99
CA ALA A 193 12.28 3.83 5.07
C ALA A 193 11.83 3.75 3.60
N GLY A 194 12.15 4.77 2.82
CA GLY A 194 11.76 4.86 1.41
C GLY A 194 10.38 5.48 1.16
N ASN A 195 9.38 5.23 2.01
CA ASN A 195 8.01 5.71 1.80
C ASN A 195 7.87 7.23 1.94
N GLY A 196 8.69 7.87 2.78
CA GLY A 196 8.75 9.32 2.91
C GLY A 196 8.98 10.06 1.58
N ASN A 197 9.61 9.40 0.60
CA ASN A 197 9.82 9.96 -0.74
C ASN A 197 8.50 10.25 -1.47
N LEU A 198 7.44 9.49 -1.20
CA LEU A 198 6.10 9.67 -1.78
C LEU A 198 5.29 10.77 -1.08
N TYR A 199 5.84 11.37 -0.03
CA TYR A 199 5.28 12.54 0.68
C TYR A 199 6.16 13.79 0.51
N SER A 200 7.16 13.73 -0.39
CA SER A 200 8.06 14.83 -0.65
C SER A 200 7.47 15.86 -1.61
N ARG A 201 7.95 17.10 -1.50
CA ARG A 201 7.58 18.19 -2.40
C ARG A 201 7.92 17.87 -3.85
N GLU A 202 9.02 17.20 -4.10
CA GLU A 202 9.49 16.77 -5.40
C GLU A 202 8.52 15.77 -6.03
N TYR A 203 8.07 14.78 -5.27
CA TYR A 203 7.09 13.82 -5.75
C TYR A 203 5.73 14.48 -6.05
N PHE A 204 5.26 15.36 -5.18
CA PHE A 204 4.01 16.10 -5.43
C PHE A 204 4.09 16.97 -6.68
N LYS A 205 5.25 17.61 -6.95
CA LYS A 205 5.47 18.36 -8.19
C LYS A 205 5.43 17.45 -9.42
N LEU A 206 6.10 16.29 -9.37
CA LEU A 206 6.05 15.30 -10.46
C LEU A 206 4.60 14.86 -10.72
N CYS A 207 3.84 14.52 -9.68
CA CYS A 207 2.43 14.17 -9.83
C CYS A 207 1.62 15.31 -10.45
N LYS A 208 1.81 16.56 -9.98
CA LYS A 208 1.14 17.73 -10.54
C LYS A 208 1.42 17.91 -12.03
N GLU A 209 2.65 17.69 -12.48
CA GLU A 209 3.01 17.73 -13.90
C GLU A 209 2.31 16.65 -14.71
N LYS A 210 2.08 15.47 -14.13
CA LYS A 210 1.40 14.34 -14.79
C LYS A 210 -0.13 14.38 -14.67
N LEU A 211 -0.70 15.32 -13.95
CA LEU A 211 -2.15 15.54 -13.97
C LEU A 211 -2.60 16.16 -15.30
N ALA A 212 -3.75 15.71 -15.79
CA ALA A 212 -4.52 16.40 -16.83
C ALA A 212 -4.95 17.81 -16.35
N GLU A 213 -5.54 18.61 -17.22
CA GLU A 213 -5.90 20.01 -16.90
C GLU A 213 -6.83 20.11 -15.69
N LYS A 214 -7.83 19.25 -15.60
CA LYS A 214 -8.78 19.17 -14.47
C LYS A 214 -8.45 18.05 -13.49
N GLY A 215 -7.25 17.49 -13.59
CA GLY A 215 -6.84 16.34 -12.81
C GLY A 215 -6.65 16.67 -11.33
N ILE A 216 -6.84 15.64 -10.50
CA ILE A 216 -6.66 15.70 -9.05
C ILE A 216 -5.68 14.65 -8.57
N MET A 217 -4.97 14.97 -7.50
CA MET A 217 -4.13 14.04 -6.75
C MET A 217 -4.78 13.72 -5.41
N SER A 218 -4.82 12.46 -5.04
CA SER A 218 -5.26 11.99 -3.72
C SER A 218 -4.13 11.28 -3.01
N VAL A 219 -3.89 11.67 -1.76
CA VAL A 219 -2.86 11.10 -0.89
C VAL A 219 -3.50 10.63 0.40
N TRP A 220 -3.30 9.38 0.74
CA TRP A 220 -3.68 8.82 2.03
C TRP A 220 -2.66 9.20 3.09
N ILE A 221 -3.11 9.64 4.26
CA ILE A 221 -2.25 9.99 5.39
C ILE A 221 -2.78 9.30 6.65
N PRO A 222 -2.01 8.40 7.27
CA PRO A 222 -2.35 7.81 8.55
C PRO A 222 -2.20 8.84 9.67
N LEU A 223 -3.13 8.82 10.64
CA LEU A 223 -3.01 9.64 11.86
C LEU A 223 -2.47 8.84 13.05
N TRP A 224 -2.44 7.49 12.94
CA TRP A 224 -1.84 6.63 13.95
C TRP A 224 -0.33 6.63 13.81
N ALA A 225 0.38 6.63 14.93
CA ALA A 225 1.85 6.65 14.98
C ALA A 225 2.54 7.76 14.16
N LEU A 226 1.80 8.80 13.73
CA LEU A 226 2.35 9.97 13.04
C LEU A 226 2.32 11.16 13.99
N PRO A 227 3.46 11.66 14.46
CA PRO A 227 3.53 12.87 15.29
C PRO A 227 2.93 14.08 14.57
N GLU A 228 2.24 14.93 15.31
CA GLU A 228 1.52 16.11 14.80
C GLU A 228 2.41 17.01 13.91
N GLN A 229 3.67 17.19 14.30
CA GLN A 229 4.62 17.98 13.53
C GLN A 229 4.87 17.44 12.11
N TYR A 230 4.96 16.12 11.94
CA TYR A 230 5.12 15.50 10.62
C TYR A 230 3.84 15.53 9.82
N PHE A 231 2.69 15.37 10.47
CA PHE A 231 1.40 15.57 9.81
C PHE A 231 1.27 16.99 9.25
N LYS A 232 1.55 18.02 10.05
CA LYS A 232 1.54 19.43 9.61
C LYS A 232 2.54 19.67 8.48
N MET A 233 3.72 19.08 8.57
CA MET A 233 4.75 19.18 7.53
C MET A 233 4.28 18.61 6.19
N ILE A 234 3.64 17.44 6.19
CA ILE A 234 3.09 16.81 4.97
C ILE A 234 2.01 17.71 4.37
N ILE A 235 1.05 18.20 5.18
CA ILE A 235 -0.02 19.09 4.72
C ILE A 235 0.58 20.36 4.08
N GLU A 236 1.52 21.01 4.74
CA GLU A 236 2.12 22.24 4.24
C GLU A 236 2.93 21.98 2.96
N THR A 237 3.71 20.90 2.91
CA THR A 237 4.44 20.48 1.71
C THR A 237 3.52 20.26 0.51
N PHE A 238 2.37 19.64 0.75
CA PHE A 238 1.37 19.40 -0.29
C PHE A 238 0.74 20.70 -0.76
N ARG A 239 0.34 21.60 0.18
CA ARG A 239 -0.28 22.90 -0.12
C ARG A 239 0.62 23.82 -0.93
N GLN A 240 1.93 23.77 -0.70
CA GLN A 240 2.92 24.53 -1.51
C GLN A 240 2.89 24.10 -2.99
N VAL A 241 2.51 22.85 -3.27
CA VAL A 241 2.40 22.33 -4.63
C VAL A 241 0.97 22.48 -5.18
N PHE A 242 -0.02 22.17 -4.34
CA PHE A 242 -1.44 22.21 -4.69
C PHE A 242 -2.16 23.29 -3.85
N PRO A 243 -2.22 24.54 -4.32
CA PRO A 243 -2.88 25.61 -3.56
C PRO A 243 -4.38 25.37 -3.38
N TYR A 244 -5.00 24.63 -4.31
CA TYR A 244 -6.38 24.20 -4.20
C TYR A 244 -6.42 22.79 -3.64
N SER A 245 -6.50 22.67 -2.31
CA SER A 245 -6.49 21.39 -1.62
C SER A 245 -7.57 21.30 -0.55
N THR A 246 -8.08 20.09 -0.34
CA THR A 246 -9.06 19.74 0.68
C THR A 246 -8.60 18.57 1.50
N LEU A 247 -8.96 18.54 2.77
CA LEU A 247 -8.69 17.44 3.68
C LEU A 247 -10.00 16.74 4.03
N TRP A 248 -10.03 15.43 3.83
CA TRP A 248 -11.20 14.59 4.07
C TRP A 248 -10.94 13.63 5.22
N TYR A 249 -11.84 13.65 6.18
CA TYR A 249 -11.83 12.75 7.32
C TYR A 249 -13.12 11.94 7.34
N VAL A 250 -13.01 10.63 7.58
CA VAL A 250 -14.17 9.74 7.69
C VAL A 250 -14.37 9.38 9.16
N PRO A 251 -15.35 10.00 9.86
CA PRO A 251 -15.49 9.85 11.30
C PRO A 251 -15.84 8.43 11.74
N ASN A 252 -16.53 7.67 10.91
CA ASN A 252 -16.94 6.29 11.21
C ASN A 252 -15.90 5.24 10.82
N CYS A 253 -14.77 5.64 10.26
CA CYS A 253 -13.66 4.75 9.98
C CYS A 253 -12.78 4.65 11.23
N LEU A 254 -12.71 3.46 11.83
CA LEU A 254 -11.90 3.19 13.02
C LEU A 254 -10.40 3.43 12.78
N ASN A 255 -9.96 3.35 11.53
CA ASN A 255 -8.64 3.79 11.12
C ASN A 255 -8.57 5.31 11.17
N ARG A 256 -7.76 5.81 12.10
CA ARG A 256 -7.46 7.25 12.20
C ARG A 256 -6.63 7.66 10.98
N GLN A 257 -7.30 8.13 9.93
CA GLN A 257 -6.69 8.51 8.66
C GLN A 257 -7.43 9.67 8.02
N VAL A 258 -6.75 10.35 7.13
CA VAL A 258 -7.30 11.41 6.29
C VAL A 258 -6.85 11.23 4.84
N TYR A 259 -7.61 11.85 3.94
CA TYR A 259 -7.28 11.91 2.51
C TYR A 259 -7.08 13.36 2.12
N LEU A 260 -5.91 13.65 1.59
CA LEU A 260 -5.55 14.98 1.13
C LEU A 260 -5.72 15.01 -0.39
N ILE A 261 -6.63 15.86 -0.87
CA ILE A 261 -6.92 15.99 -2.29
C ILE A 261 -6.49 17.36 -2.77
N GLY A 262 -5.74 17.41 -3.86
CA GLY A 262 -5.25 18.63 -4.47
C GLY A 262 -5.45 18.67 -5.96
N SER A 263 -5.60 19.85 -6.51
CA SER A 263 -5.77 20.10 -7.95
C SER A 263 -4.96 21.31 -8.43
N LYS A 264 -4.80 21.42 -9.75
CA LYS A 264 -4.19 22.59 -10.38
C LYS A 264 -5.09 23.82 -10.31
N ASN A 265 -6.39 23.61 -10.40
CA ASN A 265 -7.43 24.64 -10.49
C ASN A 265 -8.34 24.56 -9.28
N GLU A 266 -9.18 25.58 -9.08
CA GLU A 266 -10.15 25.59 -8.01
C GLU A 266 -11.03 24.33 -8.02
N LEU A 267 -11.07 23.63 -6.90
CA LEU A 267 -11.84 22.39 -6.74
C LEU A 267 -13.28 22.72 -6.30
N LYS A 268 -14.19 22.71 -7.25
CA LYS A 268 -15.63 22.91 -6.96
C LYS A 268 -16.30 21.56 -6.73
N ILE A 269 -16.61 21.27 -5.47
CA ILE A 269 -17.29 20.05 -5.07
C ILE A 269 -18.79 20.22 -5.29
N ASP A 270 -19.33 19.40 -6.17
CA ASP A 270 -20.78 19.34 -6.44
C ASP A 270 -21.40 18.17 -5.67
N PHE A 271 -21.91 18.46 -4.47
CA PHE A 271 -22.52 17.47 -3.59
C PHE A 271 -23.71 16.75 -4.23
N LYS A 272 -24.49 17.41 -5.10
CA LYS A 272 -25.61 16.76 -5.80
C LYS A 272 -25.10 15.73 -6.80
N SER A 273 -24.05 16.06 -7.56
CA SER A 273 -23.39 15.12 -8.46
C SER A 273 -22.78 13.94 -7.69
N LEU A 274 -22.15 14.22 -6.54
CA LEU A 274 -21.55 13.21 -5.68
C LEU A 274 -22.62 12.21 -5.19
N GLN A 275 -23.74 12.69 -4.64
CA GLN A 275 -24.87 11.84 -4.22
C GLN A 275 -25.45 11.02 -5.38
N THR A 276 -25.57 11.62 -6.56
CA THR A 276 -26.04 10.91 -7.75
C THR A 276 -25.10 9.77 -8.14
N GLN A 277 -23.79 9.99 -8.11
CA GLN A 277 -22.81 8.96 -8.41
C GLN A 277 -22.82 7.85 -7.35
N MET A 278 -22.92 8.19 -6.05
CA MET A 278 -23.05 7.21 -4.96
C MET A 278 -24.29 6.32 -5.11
N SER A 279 -25.38 6.85 -5.70
CA SER A 279 -26.60 6.08 -5.95
C SER A 279 -26.50 5.16 -7.16
N MET A 280 -25.43 5.23 -7.97
CA MET A 280 -25.25 4.31 -9.09
C MET A 280 -25.04 2.88 -8.57
N LYS A 281 -25.75 1.89 -9.16
CA LYS A 281 -25.83 0.52 -8.67
C LYS A 281 -24.48 -0.11 -8.29
N LYS A 282 -23.45 0.08 -9.12
CA LYS A 282 -22.11 -0.52 -8.85
C LYS A 282 -21.41 0.19 -7.69
N ILE A 283 -21.37 1.51 -7.74
CA ILE A 283 -20.70 2.34 -6.72
C ILE A 283 -21.44 2.21 -5.39
N GLY A 284 -22.79 2.35 -5.40
CA GLY A 284 -23.61 2.28 -4.21
C GLY A 284 -23.50 0.94 -3.49
N LYS A 285 -23.51 -0.17 -4.22
CA LYS A 285 -23.30 -1.51 -3.64
C LYS A 285 -21.92 -1.62 -2.98
N ASP A 286 -20.89 -1.12 -3.62
CA ASP A 286 -19.53 -1.20 -3.09
C ASP A 286 -19.32 -0.30 -1.87
N LEU A 287 -19.97 0.88 -1.85
CA LEU A 287 -20.00 1.78 -0.70
C LEU A 287 -20.84 1.22 0.46
N GLU A 288 -21.92 0.51 0.17
CA GLU A 288 -22.77 -0.16 1.18
C GLU A 288 -21.97 -1.21 1.97
N GLU A 289 -21.07 -1.94 1.33
CA GLU A 289 -20.20 -2.92 2.00
C GLU A 289 -19.27 -2.30 3.05
N ILE A 290 -19.04 -1.00 2.98
CA ILE A 290 -18.23 -0.23 3.92
C ILE A 290 -19.07 0.76 4.75
N GLY A 291 -20.41 0.59 4.78
CA GLY A 291 -21.32 1.37 5.58
C GLY A 291 -21.53 2.82 5.12
N MET A 292 -21.22 3.13 3.85
CA MET A 292 -21.27 4.51 3.30
C MET A 292 -22.41 4.73 2.29
N ASN A 293 -23.53 4.09 2.48
CA ASN A 293 -24.66 4.14 1.55
C ASN A 293 -25.51 5.44 1.60
N ASN A 294 -25.41 6.26 2.67
CA ASN A 294 -26.27 7.44 2.85
C ASN A 294 -25.63 8.59 3.68
N SER A 295 -24.30 8.71 3.74
CA SER A 295 -23.64 9.49 4.79
C SER A 295 -22.90 10.73 4.29
N PHE A 296 -23.52 11.54 3.43
CA PHE A 296 -23.05 12.92 3.23
C PHE A 296 -24.20 13.91 3.42
#